data_0dd1c361bdd31bc506708d1ee7c7c13b
#
_entry.id   0dd1c361bdd31bc506708d1ee7c7c13b
#
_cell.length_a   1.000
_cell.length_b   1.000
_cell.length_c   1.000
_cell.angle_alpha   90.00
_cell.angle_beta   90.00
_cell.angle_gamma   90.00
#
_symmetry.space_group_name_H-M   'P 1'
#
loop_
_entity.id
_entity.type
_entity.pdbx_description
1 polymer ?
#
loop_
_entity_poly.entity_id
_entity_poly.type
_entity_poly.pdbx_seq_one_letter_code
_entity_poly.pdbx_strand_id
1 'polypeptide(L)'
;MRKALVVLLSLAMFCAACSTAWVSTLDSILAAAAPALINILQIVAVANGQPMNTNLEAKINADATVIKTLAADFAKASSGSAPGVCQELQAAVSAYQADQQLVLQAAQVSDSNTQTKITLLANLVAGTVNAITAVIPSCNDAAASRNLKAQPPYSISTFAAHYNSILVAPTGNPAVDAATQKLKLHQHSKLVRAVSFGRLQ
;
A
#
# COMPACT_ATOMS: atom_id res chain seq x y z
N MET A 1 -35.21 16.08 27.47
CA MET A 1 -34.36 14.89 27.51
C MET A 1 -34.37 14.08 26.21
N ARG A 2 -35.53 13.77 25.55
CA ARG A 2 -35.56 12.99 24.28
C ARG A 2 -34.75 13.63 23.12
N LYS A 3 -34.75 14.97 22.96
CA LYS A 3 -34.04 15.67 21.88
C LYS A 3 -32.51 15.62 22.06
N ALA A 4 -31.99 15.64 23.29
CA ALA A 4 -30.56 15.52 23.58
C ALA A 4 -30.05 14.10 23.30
N LEU A 5 -30.87 13.07 23.54
CA LEU A 5 -30.51 11.69 23.30
C LEU A 5 -30.39 11.38 21.78
N VAL A 6 -31.27 11.95 20.95
CA VAL A 6 -31.23 11.81 19.50
C VAL A 6 -30.00 12.48 18.90
N VAL A 7 -29.63 13.67 19.40
CA VAL A 7 -28.41 14.37 18.96
C VAL A 7 -27.15 13.60 19.36
N LEU A 8 -27.12 13.03 20.56
CA LEU A 8 -25.99 12.18 21.00
C LEU A 8 -25.86 10.88 20.18
N LEU A 9 -26.99 10.23 19.85
CA LEU A 9 -26.97 9.04 18.99
C LEU A 9 -26.51 9.36 17.57
N SER A 10 -26.96 10.46 16.98
CA SER A 10 -26.52 10.88 15.64
C SER A 10 -25.03 11.27 15.63
N LEU A 11 -24.51 11.91 16.68
CA LEU A 11 -23.09 12.23 16.80
C LEU A 11 -22.23 10.94 16.91
N ALA A 12 -22.70 9.94 17.65
CA ALA A 12 -22.00 8.65 17.78
C ALA A 12 -21.96 7.87 16.46
N MET A 13 -23.01 7.92 15.65
CA MET A 13 -23.00 7.30 14.31
C MET A 13 -22.06 7.99 13.33
N PHE A 14 -21.92 9.32 13.40
CA PHE A 14 -20.95 10.04 12.57
C PHE A 14 -19.50 9.73 12.94
N CYS A 15 -19.19 9.46 14.21
CA CYS A 15 -17.84 9.08 14.65
C CYS A 15 -17.43 7.67 14.19
N ALA A 16 -18.37 6.71 14.10
CA ALA A 16 -18.09 5.37 13.64
C ALA A 16 -17.80 5.31 12.12
N ALA A 17 -18.47 6.14 11.32
CA ALA A 17 -18.24 6.21 9.86
C ALA A 17 -16.89 6.82 9.47
N CYS A 18 -16.33 7.71 10.31
CA CYS A 18 -15.00 8.31 10.06
C CYS A 18 -13.83 7.37 10.38
N SER A 19 -14.03 6.33 11.19
CA SER A 19 -12.95 5.46 11.66
C SER A 19 -12.53 4.37 10.65
N THR A 20 -13.29 4.12 9.61
CA THR A 20 -13.02 3.04 8.64
C THR A 20 -12.47 3.53 7.30
N ALA A 21 -12.57 4.81 6.99
CA ALA A 21 -12.15 5.36 5.70
C ALA A 21 -10.64 5.20 5.43
N TRP A 22 -9.79 5.29 6.47
CA TRP A 22 -8.35 5.10 6.33
C TRP A 22 -8.00 3.62 6.05
N VAL A 23 -8.78 2.64 6.55
CA VAL A 23 -8.55 1.21 6.28
C VAL A 23 -8.71 0.90 4.80
N SER A 24 -9.78 1.42 4.16
CA SER A 24 -9.98 1.24 2.72
C SER A 24 -8.90 1.93 1.89
N THR A 25 -8.37 3.06 2.37
CA THR A 25 -7.24 3.75 1.76
C THR A 25 -5.97 2.91 1.85
N LEU A 26 -5.68 2.36 3.03
CA LEU A 26 -4.54 1.47 3.27
C LEU A 26 -4.62 0.21 2.41
N ASP A 27 -5.78 -0.44 2.37
CA ASP A 27 -6.03 -1.59 1.49
C ASP A 27 -5.73 -1.26 0.02
N SER A 28 -6.17 -0.10 -0.41
CA SER A 28 -5.95 0.37 -1.77
C SER A 28 -4.46 0.61 -2.07
N ILE A 29 -3.73 1.20 -1.13
CA ILE A 29 -2.28 1.43 -1.24
C ILE A 29 -1.55 0.08 -1.32
N LEU A 30 -1.85 -0.85 -0.44
CA LEU A 30 -1.22 -2.18 -0.41
C LEU A 30 -1.54 -3.01 -1.66
N ALA A 31 -2.77 -2.88 -2.20
CA ALA A 31 -3.16 -3.55 -3.44
C ALA A 31 -2.32 -3.10 -4.66
N ALA A 32 -1.73 -1.92 -4.61
CA ALA A 32 -0.82 -1.43 -5.64
C ALA A 32 0.66 -1.66 -5.29
N ALA A 33 1.07 -1.41 -4.04
CA ALA A 33 2.46 -1.45 -3.62
C ALA A 33 3.04 -2.87 -3.57
N ALA A 34 2.29 -3.86 -3.08
CA ALA A 34 2.79 -5.22 -2.94
C ALA A 34 3.05 -5.89 -4.31
N PRO A 35 2.11 -5.90 -5.29
CA PRO A 35 2.41 -6.40 -6.62
C PRO A 35 3.54 -5.63 -7.31
N ALA A 36 3.61 -4.30 -7.11
CA ALA A 36 4.68 -3.49 -7.70
C ALA A 36 6.06 -3.91 -7.17
N LEU A 37 6.19 -4.17 -5.87
CA LEU A 37 7.44 -4.63 -5.26
C LEU A 37 7.83 -6.03 -5.75
N ILE A 38 6.87 -6.94 -5.88
CA ILE A 38 7.10 -8.28 -6.44
C ILE A 38 7.53 -8.20 -7.91
N ASN A 39 6.93 -7.31 -8.69
CA ASN A 39 7.31 -7.08 -10.08
C ASN A 39 8.75 -6.55 -10.18
N ILE A 40 9.17 -5.65 -9.28
CA ILE A 40 10.56 -5.18 -9.22
C ILE A 40 11.50 -6.35 -8.92
N LEU A 41 11.16 -7.20 -7.95
CA LEU A 41 11.92 -8.41 -7.63
C LEU A 41 12.08 -9.34 -8.84
N GLN A 42 11.03 -9.48 -9.65
CA GLN A 42 11.08 -10.27 -10.89
C GLN A 42 11.98 -9.63 -11.96
N ILE A 43 11.94 -8.31 -12.12
CA ILE A 43 12.84 -7.59 -13.04
C ILE A 43 14.29 -7.79 -12.63
N VAL A 44 14.58 -7.69 -11.34
CA VAL A 44 15.94 -7.93 -10.78
C VAL A 44 16.40 -9.35 -11.07
N ALA A 45 15.55 -10.34 -10.85
CA ALA A 45 15.86 -11.75 -11.13
C ALA A 45 16.20 -11.97 -12.61
N VAL A 46 15.39 -11.45 -13.52
CA VAL A 46 15.63 -11.55 -14.97
C VAL A 46 16.90 -10.83 -15.37
N ALA A 47 17.15 -9.62 -14.86
CA ALA A 47 18.31 -8.82 -15.19
C ALA A 47 19.63 -9.50 -14.74
N ASN A 48 19.59 -10.23 -13.64
CA ASN A 48 20.72 -10.96 -13.08
C ASN A 48 20.85 -12.40 -13.62
N GLY A 49 19.90 -12.85 -14.46
CA GLY A 49 19.88 -14.23 -14.95
C GLY A 49 19.67 -15.28 -13.85
N GLN A 50 18.99 -14.88 -12.76
CA GLN A 50 18.72 -15.70 -11.58
C GLN A 50 17.23 -16.01 -11.46
N PRO A 51 16.84 -17.13 -10.84
CA PRO A 51 15.44 -17.38 -10.51
C PRO A 51 14.94 -16.32 -9.51
N MET A 52 13.64 -16.02 -9.56
CA MET A 52 13.00 -15.13 -8.60
C MET A 52 13.11 -15.69 -7.18
N ASN A 53 13.38 -14.81 -6.21
CA ASN A 53 13.40 -15.19 -4.79
C ASN A 53 11.97 -15.35 -4.28
N THR A 54 11.45 -16.58 -4.37
CA THR A 54 10.08 -16.92 -3.95
C THR A 54 9.85 -16.78 -2.44
N ASN A 55 10.89 -16.88 -1.62
CA ASN A 55 10.79 -16.67 -0.19
C ASN A 55 10.54 -15.19 0.11
N LEU A 56 11.23 -14.28 -0.58
CA LEU A 56 11.02 -12.84 -0.43
C LEU A 56 9.66 -12.42 -1.00
N GLU A 57 9.22 -13.01 -2.11
CA GLU A 57 7.86 -12.82 -2.64
C GLU A 57 6.79 -13.22 -1.62
N ALA A 58 6.91 -14.43 -1.05
CA ALA A 58 5.99 -14.93 -0.04
C ALA A 58 5.96 -14.02 1.19
N LYS A 59 7.12 -13.51 1.61
CA LYS A 59 7.25 -12.58 2.73
C LYS A 59 6.55 -11.25 2.46
N ILE A 60 6.76 -10.64 1.30
CA ILE A 60 6.09 -9.38 0.88
C ILE A 60 4.56 -9.55 0.93
N ASN A 61 4.05 -10.66 0.41
CA ASN A 61 2.62 -10.96 0.43
C ASN A 61 2.08 -11.19 1.85
N ALA A 62 2.84 -11.89 2.69
CA ALA A 62 2.49 -12.12 4.09
C ALA A 62 2.43 -10.80 4.87
N ASP A 63 3.45 -9.95 4.76
CA ASP A 63 3.51 -8.67 5.46
C ASP A 63 2.37 -7.74 5.01
N ALA A 64 2.06 -7.70 3.71
CA ALA A 64 0.92 -6.94 3.20
C ALA A 64 -0.42 -7.45 3.77
N THR A 65 -0.56 -8.77 3.93
CA THR A 65 -1.77 -9.38 4.52
C THR A 65 -1.87 -9.06 6.01
N VAL A 66 -0.77 -9.15 6.75
CA VAL A 66 -0.71 -8.81 8.19
C VAL A 66 -1.10 -7.36 8.40
N ILE A 67 -0.56 -6.42 7.60
CA ILE A 67 -0.92 -5.00 7.69
C ILE A 67 -2.42 -4.80 7.49
N LYS A 68 -3.03 -5.44 6.49
CA LYS A 68 -4.48 -5.35 6.24
C LYS A 68 -5.30 -5.86 7.41
N THR A 69 -4.92 -7.01 7.97
CA THR A 69 -5.62 -7.61 9.11
C THR A 69 -5.55 -6.71 10.33
N LEU A 70 -4.35 -6.25 10.69
CA LEU A 70 -4.13 -5.37 11.83
C LEU A 70 -4.84 -4.02 11.67
N ALA A 71 -4.90 -3.48 10.45
CA ALA A 71 -5.65 -2.26 10.18
C ALA A 71 -7.16 -2.44 10.41
N ALA A 72 -7.71 -3.57 9.97
CA ALA A 72 -9.12 -3.91 10.19
C ALA A 72 -9.42 -4.15 11.68
N ASP A 73 -8.51 -4.78 12.40
CA ASP A 73 -8.63 -5.02 13.85
C ASP A 73 -8.50 -3.72 14.64
N PHE A 74 -7.58 -2.85 14.27
CA PHE A 74 -7.47 -1.51 14.87
C PHE A 74 -8.75 -0.69 14.69
N ALA A 75 -9.37 -0.75 13.52
CA ALA A 75 -10.62 -0.05 13.26
C ALA A 75 -11.79 -0.54 14.13
N LYS A 76 -11.73 -1.80 14.60
CA LYS A 76 -12.73 -2.42 15.48
C LYS A 76 -12.36 -2.35 16.95
N ALA A 77 -11.10 -2.04 17.28
CA ALA A 77 -10.59 -2.09 18.62
C ALA A 77 -11.26 -1.06 19.55
N SER A 78 -11.53 -1.47 20.77
CA SER A 78 -11.92 -0.54 21.85
C SER A 78 -10.74 0.33 22.27
N SER A 79 -11.01 1.46 22.92
CA SER A 79 -9.97 2.40 23.37
C SER A 79 -8.88 1.77 24.26
N GLY A 80 -9.17 0.67 24.94
CA GLY A 80 -8.21 -0.02 25.81
C GLY A 80 -7.25 -0.96 25.06
N SER A 81 -7.68 -1.55 23.93
CA SER A 81 -6.87 -2.48 23.13
C SER A 81 -6.17 -1.82 21.94
N ALA A 82 -6.61 -0.63 21.53
CA ALA A 82 -6.10 0.08 20.37
C ALA A 82 -4.57 0.35 20.39
N PRO A 83 -3.92 0.72 21.52
CA PRO A 83 -2.49 0.97 21.54
C PRO A 83 -1.65 -0.25 21.17
N GLY A 84 -2.00 -1.45 21.62
CA GLY A 84 -1.29 -2.68 21.31
C GLY A 84 -1.37 -3.01 19.80
N VAL A 85 -2.57 -2.99 19.25
CA VAL A 85 -2.79 -3.25 17.81
C VAL A 85 -2.09 -2.19 16.94
N CYS A 86 -2.04 -0.94 17.39
CA CYS A 86 -1.33 0.12 16.68
C CYS A 86 0.19 -0.13 16.63
N GLN A 87 0.81 -0.60 17.71
CA GLN A 87 2.23 -0.94 17.73
C GLN A 87 2.53 -2.12 16.78
N GLU A 88 1.69 -3.15 16.80
CA GLU A 88 1.81 -4.28 15.87
C GLU A 88 1.68 -3.85 14.42
N LEU A 89 0.73 -2.95 14.12
CA LEU A 89 0.56 -2.39 12.77
C LEU A 89 1.79 -1.60 12.31
N GLN A 90 2.38 -0.78 13.18
CA GLN A 90 3.60 -0.04 12.86
C GLN A 90 4.80 -0.97 12.65
N ALA A 91 4.92 -2.04 13.45
CA ALA A 91 5.95 -3.05 13.28
C ALA A 91 5.80 -3.79 11.94
N ALA A 92 4.57 -4.15 11.55
CA ALA A 92 4.30 -4.80 10.27
C ALA A 92 4.64 -3.90 9.07
N VAL A 93 4.33 -2.60 9.14
CA VAL A 93 4.73 -1.63 8.10
C VAL A 93 6.24 -1.51 8.02
N SER A 94 6.93 -1.48 9.16
CA SER A 94 8.41 -1.43 9.19
C SER A 94 9.03 -2.68 8.59
N ALA A 95 8.45 -3.87 8.82
CA ALA A 95 8.88 -5.12 8.19
C ALA A 95 8.72 -5.07 6.66
N TYR A 96 7.59 -4.57 6.17
CA TYR A 96 7.36 -4.37 4.74
C TYR A 96 8.36 -3.38 4.10
N GLN A 97 8.73 -2.31 4.81
CA GLN A 97 9.78 -1.38 4.35
C GLN A 97 11.16 -2.05 4.29
N ALA A 98 11.46 -2.93 5.24
CA ALA A 98 12.71 -3.71 5.22
C ALA A 98 12.75 -4.66 4.01
N ASP A 99 11.65 -5.29 3.64
CA ASP A 99 11.56 -6.12 2.43
C ASP A 99 11.82 -5.33 1.15
N GLN A 100 11.31 -4.10 1.07
CA GLN A 100 11.63 -3.20 -0.04
C GLN A 100 13.14 -2.94 -0.13
N GLN A 101 13.81 -2.72 1.00
CA GLN A 101 15.28 -2.52 1.01
C GLN A 101 16.02 -3.79 0.57
N LEU A 102 15.55 -4.97 0.94
CA LEU A 102 16.15 -6.24 0.46
C LEU A 102 16.02 -6.40 -1.05
N VAL A 103 14.87 -6.02 -1.64
CA VAL A 103 14.70 -6.01 -3.09
C VAL A 103 15.69 -5.05 -3.77
N LEU A 104 15.86 -3.85 -3.21
CA LEU A 104 16.81 -2.87 -3.73
C LEU A 104 18.28 -3.32 -3.60
N GLN A 105 18.64 -3.96 -2.50
CA GLN A 105 19.97 -4.53 -2.30
C GLN A 105 20.27 -5.66 -3.29
N ALA A 106 19.27 -6.45 -3.63
CA ALA A 106 19.39 -7.49 -4.65
C ALA A 106 19.51 -6.92 -6.08
N ALA A 107 19.17 -5.64 -6.27
CA ALA A 107 19.15 -4.97 -7.57
C ALA A 107 20.54 -4.50 -8.06
N GLN A 108 21.61 -5.21 -7.72
CA GLN A 108 22.96 -4.96 -8.26
C GLN A 108 23.00 -5.43 -9.73
N VAL A 109 22.46 -4.61 -10.62
CA VAL A 109 22.40 -4.88 -12.07
C VAL A 109 23.52 -4.08 -12.76
N SER A 110 24.27 -4.74 -13.64
CA SER A 110 25.39 -4.10 -14.35
C SER A 110 24.93 -3.12 -15.45
N ASP A 111 23.73 -3.34 -16.02
CA ASP A 111 23.18 -2.46 -17.05
C ASP A 111 22.56 -1.20 -16.43
N SER A 112 23.09 -0.03 -16.79
CA SER A 112 22.71 1.27 -16.22
C SER A 112 21.26 1.66 -16.51
N ASN A 113 20.71 1.28 -17.67
CA ASN A 113 19.33 1.61 -18.03
C ASN A 113 18.34 0.76 -17.22
N THR A 114 18.65 -0.53 -17.06
CA THR A 114 17.87 -1.42 -16.20
C THR A 114 17.95 -0.95 -14.74
N GLN A 115 19.12 -0.56 -14.25
CA GLN A 115 19.28 -0.01 -12.91
C GLN A 115 18.47 1.27 -12.71
N THR A 116 18.47 2.16 -13.70
CA THR A 116 17.63 3.39 -13.67
C THR A 116 16.14 3.04 -13.61
N LYS A 117 15.68 2.09 -14.43
CA LYS A 117 14.28 1.62 -14.39
C LYS A 117 13.90 1.07 -13.01
N ILE A 118 14.73 0.20 -12.43
CA ILE A 118 14.51 -0.37 -11.09
C ILE A 118 14.44 0.75 -10.05
N THR A 119 15.36 1.72 -10.10
CA THR A 119 15.40 2.86 -9.18
C THR A 119 14.13 3.72 -9.28
N LEU A 120 13.67 4.02 -10.48
CA LEU A 120 12.43 4.80 -10.69
C LEU A 120 11.20 4.06 -10.14
N LEU A 121 11.09 2.76 -10.43
CA LEU A 121 10.01 1.92 -9.90
C LEU A 121 10.06 1.84 -8.36
N ALA A 122 11.25 1.66 -7.80
CA ALA A 122 11.47 1.60 -6.36
C ALA A 122 11.10 2.91 -5.66
N ASN A 123 11.49 4.06 -6.23
CA ASN A 123 11.13 5.38 -5.70
C ASN A 123 9.62 5.61 -5.73
N LEU A 124 8.94 5.14 -6.78
CA LEU A 124 7.49 5.21 -6.86
C LEU A 124 6.80 4.34 -5.79
N VAL A 125 7.31 3.11 -5.56
CA VAL A 125 6.81 2.23 -4.49
C VAL A 125 7.13 2.83 -3.12
N ALA A 126 8.34 3.38 -2.91
CA ALA A 126 8.71 4.04 -1.65
C ALA A 126 7.77 5.19 -1.28
N GLY A 127 7.41 6.03 -2.26
CA GLY A 127 6.41 7.09 -2.05
C GLY A 127 5.04 6.53 -1.62
N THR A 128 4.67 5.38 -2.18
CA THR A 128 3.43 4.67 -1.81
C THR A 128 3.49 4.12 -0.40
N VAL A 129 4.61 3.50 -0.01
CA VAL A 129 4.81 2.97 1.35
C VAL A 129 4.84 4.10 2.37
N ASN A 130 5.45 5.24 2.05
CA ASN A 130 5.40 6.43 2.90
C ASN A 130 3.96 6.95 3.07
N ALA A 131 3.10 6.82 2.05
CA ALA A 131 1.68 7.15 2.17
C ALA A 131 0.95 6.20 3.16
N ILE A 132 1.38 4.94 3.31
CA ILE A 132 0.84 4.02 4.33
C ILE A 132 1.09 4.59 5.73
N THR A 133 2.32 5.02 6.02
CA THR A 133 2.67 5.60 7.32
C THR A 133 1.86 6.86 7.63
N ALA A 134 1.57 7.67 6.61
CA ALA A 134 0.80 8.90 6.78
C ALA A 134 -0.69 8.66 7.08
N VAL A 135 -1.25 7.50 6.71
CA VAL A 135 -2.67 7.19 6.98
C VAL A 135 -2.88 6.37 8.25
N ILE A 136 -1.81 5.78 8.82
CA ILE A 136 -1.89 5.06 10.09
C ILE A 136 -2.04 6.07 11.23
N PRO A 137 -3.08 5.94 12.07
CA PRO A 137 -3.24 6.82 13.24
C PRO A 137 -2.04 6.71 14.17
N SER A 138 -1.65 7.84 14.79
CA SER A 138 -0.63 7.81 15.83
C SER A 138 -1.15 7.02 17.03
N CYS A 139 -0.30 6.16 17.60
CA CYS A 139 -0.67 5.30 18.74
C CYS A 139 -0.99 6.07 20.02
N ASN A 140 -0.53 7.33 20.10
CA ASN A 140 -0.69 8.16 21.30
C ASN A 140 -1.97 9.02 21.25
N ASP A 141 -2.60 9.14 20.09
CA ASP A 141 -3.75 10.00 19.86
C ASP A 141 -4.92 9.22 19.27
N ALA A 142 -5.53 8.36 20.07
CA ALA A 142 -6.82 7.75 19.68
C ALA A 142 -7.92 8.80 19.36
N ALA A 143 -7.75 10.04 19.81
CA ALA A 143 -8.61 11.17 19.50
C ALA A 143 -8.21 11.90 18.20
N ALA A 144 -6.92 12.02 17.89
CA ALA A 144 -6.42 12.68 16.68
C ALA A 144 -6.68 11.83 15.43
N SER A 145 -6.72 10.50 15.55
CA SER A 145 -7.03 9.58 14.45
C SER A 145 -8.44 9.79 13.86
N ARG A 146 -9.34 10.42 14.62
CA ARG A 146 -10.71 10.74 14.18
C ARG A 146 -10.78 11.91 13.18
N ASN A 147 -9.71 12.70 13.05
CA ASN A 147 -9.65 13.89 12.21
C ASN A 147 -8.78 13.73 10.96
N LEU A 148 -8.29 12.53 10.66
CA LEU A 148 -7.57 12.26 9.42
C LEU A 148 -8.54 12.31 8.22
N LYS A 149 -8.93 13.51 7.84
CA LYS A 149 -9.31 13.85 6.46
C LYS A 149 -8.06 13.80 5.56
N ALA A 150 -7.20 12.84 5.77
CA ALA A 150 -6.14 12.55 4.85
C ALA A 150 -6.78 11.88 3.63
N GLN A 151 -7.32 12.70 2.74
CA GLN A 151 -7.44 12.30 1.36
C GLN A 151 -6.00 12.10 0.92
N PRO A 152 -5.54 10.87 0.69
CA PRO A 152 -4.17 10.66 0.27
C PRO A 152 -3.97 11.46 -1.02
N PRO A 153 -2.86 12.16 -1.20
CA PRO A 153 -2.49 12.77 -2.48
C PRO A 153 -2.25 11.69 -3.55
N TYR A 154 -2.71 10.50 -3.30
CA TYR A 154 -2.36 9.27 -3.97
C TYR A 154 -3.61 8.60 -4.55
N SER A 155 -3.70 8.67 -5.87
CA SER A 155 -4.67 7.89 -6.63
C SER A 155 -3.99 6.61 -7.14
N ILE A 156 -4.57 5.44 -6.84
CA ILE A 156 -4.09 4.15 -7.36
C ILE A 156 -4.01 4.16 -8.88
N SER A 157 -4.96 4.82 -9.55
CA SER A 157 -4.96 4.95 -11.01
C SER A 157 -3.75 5.75 -11.49
N THR A 158 -3.39 6.84 -10.81
CA THR A 158 -2.20 7.64 -11.11
C THR A 158 -0.93 6.84 -10.86
N PHE A 159 -0.85 6.10 -9.75
CA PHE A 159 0.27 5.19 -9.49
C PHE A 159 0.41 4.14 -10.57
N ALA A 160 -0.66 3.41 -10.88
CA ALA A 160 -0.62 2.36 -11.89
C ALA A 160 -0.25 2.91 -13.26
N ALA A 161 -0.71 4.12 -13.63
CA ALA A 161 -0.32 4.79 -14.86
C ALA A 161 1.17 5.11 -14.89
N HIS A 162 1.72 5.72 -13.83
CA HIS A 162 3.16 6.02 -13.73
C HIS A 162 3.99 4.73 -13.69
N TYR A 163 3.57 3.75 -12.88
CA TYR A 163 4.25 2.47 -12.80
C TYR A 163 4.32 1.79 -14.17
N ASN A 164 3.20 1.70 -14.87
CA ASN A 164 3.12 1.10 -16.20
C ASN A 164 3.94 1.88 -17.25
N SER A 165 4.01 3.21 -17.15
CA SER A 165 4.84 4.02 -18.06
C SER A 165 6.33 3.75 -17.88
N ILE A 166 6.80 3.57 -16.66
CA ILE A 166 8.19 3.20 -16.37
C ILE A 166 8.48 1.78 -16.88
N LEU A 167 7.55 0.84 -16.67
CA LEU A 167 7.72 -0.54 -17.13
C LEU A 167 7.94 -0.65 -18.64
N VAL A 168 7.21 0.12 -19.44
CA VAL A 168 7.29 0.03 -20.91
C VAL A 168 8.45 0.82 -21.51
N ALA A 169 9.12 1.67 -20.73
CA ALA A 169 10.31 2.37 -21.20
C ALA A 169 11.42 1.34 -21.55
N PRO A 170 12.03 1.41 -22.74
CA PRO A 170 13.05 0.44 -23.15
C PRO A 170 14.32 0.60 -22.31
N THR A 171 14.94 -0.53 -21.95
CA THR A 171 16.26 -0.56 -21.30
C THR A 171 17.40 -0.83 -22.27
N GLY A 172 17.08 -1.41 -23.43
CA GLY A 172 18.08 -1.96 -24.35
C GLY A 172 18.48 -3.40 -24.00
N ASN A 173 17.97 -3.96 -22.89
CA ASN A 173 18.11 -5.37 -22.55
C ASN A 173 16.84 -6.11 -23.00
N PRO A 174 16.87 -6.92 -24.08
CA PRO A 174 15.67 -7.55 -24.64
C PRO A 174 14.95 -8.48 -23.63
N ALA A 175 15.70 -9.15 -22.75
CA ALA A 175 15.11 -10.06 -21.76
C ALA A 175 14.32 -9.27 -20.70
N VAL A 176 14.88 -8.17 -20.22
CA VAL A 176 14.22 -7.26 -19.27
C VAL A 176 13.02 -6.60 -19.92
N ASP A 177 13.16 -6.08 -21.16
CA ASP A 177 12.07 -5.40 -21.86
C ASP A 177 10.90 -6.35 -22.14
N ALA A 178 11.16 -7.60 -22.50
CA ALA A 178 10.14 -8.63 -22.69
C ALA A 178 9.44 -9.02 -21.36
N ALA A 179 10.20 -9.12 -20.26
CA ALA A 179 9.66 -9.42 -18.94
C ALA A 179 8.76 -8.27 -18.44
N THR A 180 9.21 -7.03 -18.52
CA THR A 180 8.50 -5.87 -17.97
C THR A 180 7.17 -5.59 -18.67
N GLN A 181 7.04 -5.92 -19.96
CA GLN A 181 5.77 -5.77 -20.68
C GLN A 181 4.63 -6.61 -20.08
N LYS A 182 4.94 -7.71 -19.41
CA LYS A 182 3.98 -8.63 -18.80
C LYS A 182 3.59 -8.21 -17.36
N LEU A 183 4.32 -7.28 -16.75
CA LEU A 183 4.20 -6.93 -15.34
C LEU A 183 3.33 -5.70 -15.08
N LYS A 184 2.50 -5.32 -16.05
CA LYS A 184 1.62 -4.15 -15.92
C LYS A 184 0.61 -4.33 -14.78
N LEU A 185 0.46 -3.30 -13.97
CA LEU A 185 -0.62 -3.24 -13.01
C LEU A 185 -1.93 -2.96 -13.74
N HIS A 186 -2.88 -3.87 -13.61
CA HIS A 186 -4.21 -3.67 -14.15
C HIS A 186 -5.00 -2.74 -13.22
N GLN A 187 -5.59 -1.70 -13.79
CA GLN A 187 -6.58 -0.91 -13.07
C GLN A 187 -7.77 -1.82 -12.77
N HIS A 188 -7.93 -2.24 -11.54
CA HIS A 188 -9.10 -3.00 -11.11
C HIS A 188 -10.34 -2.10 -11.23
N SER A 189 -10.98 -2.11 -12.39
CA SER A 189 -12.24 -1.43 -12.65
C SER A 189 -13.36 -1.83 -11.67
N LYS A 190 -13.23 -2.92 -10.94
CA LYS A 190 -14.20 -3.39 -9.93
C LYS A 190 -14.07 -2.68 -8.57
N LEU A 191 -12.85 -2.26 -8.16
CA LEU A 191 -12.66 -1.54 -6.89
C LEU A 191 -13.13 -0.08 -6.97
N VAL A 192 -13.02 0.56 -8.13
CA VAL A 192 -13.52 1.93 -8.32
C VAL A 192 -15.04 1.98 -8.28
N ARG A 193 -15.76 0.93 -8.70
CA ARG A 193 -17.24 0.86 -8.61
C ARG A 193 -17.74 0.72 -7.17
N ALA A 194 -17.05 0.01 -6.31
CA ALA A 194 -17.48 -0.18 -4.92
C ALA A 194 -17.45 1.12 -4.11
N VAL A 195 -16.51 2.03 -4.40
CA VAL A 195 -16.38 3.33 -3.72
C VAL A 195 -17.38 4.36 -4.26
N SER A 196 -17.81 4.22 -5.53
CA SER A 196 -18.77 5.15 -6.16
C SER A 196 -20.23 4.88 -5.76
N PHE A 197 -20.59 3.67 -5.34
CA PHE A 197 -21.98 3.32 -4.95
C PHE A 197 -22.32 3.63 -3.48
N GLY A 198 -21.35 4.00 -2.65
CA GLY A 198 -21.60 4.42 -1.26
C GLY A 198 -22.07 5.88 -1.10
N ARG A 199 -22.38 6.60 -2.19
CA ARG A 199 -22.73 8.03 -2.16
C ARG A 199 -24.19 8.36 -2.52
N LEU A 200 -25.05 7.36 -2.60
CA LEU A 200 -26.49 7.57 -2.85
C LEU A 200 -27.30 6.57 -2.02
N GLN A 201 -27.52 6.86 -0.76
CA GLN A 201 -28.75 6.65 0.00
C GLN A 201 -28.69 7.42 1.33
#